data_76bf223ba241705abfbc4d536d746bf7
#
_entry.id   76bf223ba241705abfbc4d536d746bf7
#
_cell.length_a   1.000
_cell.length_b   1.000
_cell.length_c   1.000
_cell.angle_alpha   90.00
_cell.angle_beta   90.00
_cell.angle_gamma   90.00
#
_symmetry.space_group_name_H-M   'P 1'
#
loop_
_entity.id
_entity.type
_entity.pdbx_description
1 polymer ?
#
loop_
_entity_poly.entity_id
_entity_poly.type
_entity_poly.pdbx_seq_one_letter_code
_entity_poly.pdbx_strand_id
1 'polypeptide(L)'
;MSFLGFDERWAAYLKVAEMNLGGGARVHGGRIAAVHRGAVEVLLVDETGAPDGAAHGAPDGAPVRIDLDIPGHCQDSESWPPVVGDWVGVDDAGHILDILPRRTYLTRPSVGRAALEQPICANIDVVLIVEPVVPAASRGRIERFVALAHASGARPWLVLTKADLANPADLQELGEGCEEVLALDARSAADVARLVELLSGTVVVVGRSGAGKSTLTNTLLGATQTVGTVRESDHKGRHTTTGRQLVCGEHFAVIDTPGVRALGATMDTEAIADTFADIRALATSCHFANCSHGSEPGCAVRDACASGALDADRLERYLRMMAEAERLRSRSNARTARSQDRHASKENTRGRRETMRLKGKNRG
;
A
#
# COMPACT_ATOMS: atom_id res chain seq x y z
N MET A 1 12.39 -16.88 4.63
CA MET A 1 11.10 -16.28 4.19
C MET A 1 10.83 -16.77 2.79
N SER A 2 9.61 -17.20 2.49
CA SER A 2 9.25 -17.53 1.12
C SER A 2 9.31 -16.27 0.25
N PHE A 3 9.59 -16.45 -1.06
CA PHE A 3 9.70 -15.32 -1.99
C PHE A 3 8.40 -14.50 -2.14
N LEU A 4 7.25 -15.05 -1.74
CA LEU A 4 5.95 -14.36 -1.70
C LEU A 4 5.68 -13.63 -0.39
N GLY A 5 6.57 -13.72 0.61
CA GLY A 5 6.37 -13.15 1.93
C GLY A 5 5.43 -13.97 2.83
N PHE A 6 5.25 -15.28 2.51
CA PHE A 6 4.54 -16.22 3.39
C PHE A 6 5.39 -16.46 4.64
N ASP A 7 4.79 -16.39 5.81
CA ASP A 7 5.45 -16.60 7.09
C ASP A 7 4.60 -17.46 8.06
N GLU A 8 5.16 -17.76 9.20
CA GLU A 8 4.49 -18.57 10.24
C GLU A 8 3.14 -17.99 10.69
N ARG A 9 2.96 -16.68 10.61
CA ARG A 9 1.72 -16.01 10.95
C ARG A 9 0.61 -16.40 9.97
N TRP A 10 0.92 -16.36 8.66
CA TRP A 10 -0.04 -16.78 7.63
C TRP A 10 -0.34 -18.29 7.77
N ALA A 11 0.67 -19.11 8.03
CA ALA A 11 0.48 -20.53 8.29
C ALA A 11 -0.44 -20.78 9.50
N ALA A 12 -0.31 -19.99 10.56
CA ALA A 12 -1.18 -20.09 11.73
C ALA A 12 -2.64 -19.71 11.40
N TYR A 13 -2.86 -18.70 10.60
CA TYR A 13 -4.21 -18.32 10.13
C TYR A 13 -4.87 -19.44 9.31
N LEU A 14 -4.13 -20.06 8.40
CA LEU A 14 -4.65 -21.17 7.59
C LEU A 14 -5.05 -22.36 8.47
N LYS A 15 -4.23 -22.73 9.47
CA LYS A 15 -4.58 -23.80 10.43
C LYS A 15 -5.85 -23.50 11.20
N VAL A 16 -6.06 -22.24 11.61
CA VAL A 16 -7.31 -21.84 12.27
C VAL A 16 -8.50 -21.96 11.32
N ALA A 17 -8.34 -21.59 10.05
CA ALA A 17 -9.38 -21.75 9.04
C ALA A 17 -9.74 -23.22 8.82
N GLU A 18 -8.74 -24.12 8.72
CA GLU A 18 -8.96 -25.58 8.62
C GLU A 18 -9.73 -26.13 9.82
N MET A 19 -9.36 -25.71 11.04
CA MET A 19 -10.04 -26.14 12.26
C MET A 19 -11.52 -25.69 12.28
N ASN A 20 -11.82 -24.52 11.76
CA ASN A 20 -13.18 -23.98 11.72
C ASN A 20 -14.07 -24.67 10.68
N LEU A 21 -13.51 -25.16 9.58
CA LEU A 21 -14.25 -25.88 8.54
C LEU A 21 -14.68 -27.30 8.96
N GLY A 22 -13.91 -27.94 9.83
CA GLY A 22 -14.18 -29.32 10.26
C GLY A 22 -14.04 -30.34 9.13
N GLY A 23 -14.08 -31.65 9.46
CA GLY A 23 -14.22 -32.71 8.46
C GLY A 23 -12.96 -33.05 7.64
N GLY A 24 -11.78 -32.50 7.97
CA GLY A 24 -10.52 -32.82 7.26
C GLY A 24 -10.36 -32.09 5.92
N ALA A 25 -11.11 -31.04 5.66
CA ALA A 25 -10.92 -30.14 4.53
C ALA A 25 -9.55 -29.46 4.62
N ARG A 26 -8.79 -29.43 3.53
CA ARG A 26 -7.54 -28.68 3.45
C ARG A 26 -7.81 -27.23 3.05
N VAL A 27 -7.01 -26.33 3.59
CA VAL A 27 -7.00 -24.92 3.20
C VAL A 27 -5.62 -24.57 2.66
N HIS A 28 -5.58 -24.22 1.39
CA HIS A 28 -4.38 -23.75 0.73
C HIS A 28 -4.20 -22.27 0.94
N GLY A 29 -2.97 -21.85 1.21
CA GLY A 29 -2.61 -20.43 1.20
C GLY A 29 -2.58 -19.91 -0.23
N GLY A 30 -3.10 -18.70 -0.42
CA GLY A 30 -3.04 -18.07 -1.73
C GLY A 30 -2.73 -16.58 -1.62
N ARG A 31 -2.04 -16.04 -2.62
CA ARG A 31 -1.78 -14.61 -2.72
C ARG A 31 -2.42 -14.04 -3.97
N ILE A 32 -3.24 -12.99 -3.82
CA ILE A 32 -3.93 -12.37 -4.95
C ILE A 32 -2.91 -11.68 -5.86
N ALA A 33 -2.75 -12.21 -7.07
CA ALA A 33 -1.86 -11.69 -8.10
C ALA A 33 -2.54 -10.63 -8.98
N ALA A 34 -3.82 -10.79 -9.28
CA ALA A 34 -4.59 -9.81 -10.03
C ALA A 34 -6.06 -9.80 -9.60
N VAL A 35 -6.73 -8.65 -9.76
CA VAL A 35 -8.16 -8.48 -9.47
C VAL A 35 -8.88 -8.09 -10.74
N HIS A 36 -9.89 -8.85 -11.10
CA HIS A 36 -10.76 -8.63 -12.25
C HIS A 36 -12.19 -8.34 -11.80
N ARG A 37 -13.07 -8.06 -12.76
CA ARG A 37 -14.49 -7.91 -12.47
C ARG A 37 -15.11 -9.29 -12.21
N GLY A 38 -15.44 -9.58 -10.95
CA GLY A 38 -16.05 -10.84 -10.54
C GLY A 38 -15.08 -12.02 -10.40
N ALA A 39 -13.76 -11.81 -10.48
CA ALA A 39 -12.77 -12.87 -10.31
C ALA A 39 -11.42 -12.31 -9.82
N VAL A 40 -10.60 -13.17 -9.24
CA VAL A 40 -9.20 -12.89 -8.90
C VAL A 40 -8.30 -13.95 -9.50
N GLU A 41 -7.04 -13.59 -9.69
CA GLU A 41 -5.96 -14.54 -9.95
C GLU A 41 -5.17 -14.73 -8.66
N VAL A 42 -4.98 -15.98 -8.24
CA VAL A 42 -4.36 -16.33 -6.98
C VAL A 42 -3.14 -17.21 -7.24
N LEU A 43 -2.01 -16.84 -6.68
CA LEU A 43 -0.82 -17.68 -6.59
C LEU A 43 -0.95 -18.53 -5.34
N LEU A 44 -1.15 -19.83 -5.52
CA LEU A 44 -1.28 -20.78 -4.44
C LEU A 44 0.09 -21.15 -3.87
N VAL A 45 0.13 -21.38 -2.58
CA VAL A 45 1.32 -21.81 -1.84
C VAL A 45 0.98 -22.96 -0.91
N ASP A 46 1.94 -23.84 -0.70
CA ASP A 46 1.88 -24.88 0.31
C ASP A 46 2.13 -24.32 1.73
N GLU A 47 2.14 -25.20 2.72
CA GLU A 47 2.38 -24.87 4.12
C GLU A 47 3.76 -24.27 4.39
N THR A 48 4.72 -24.43 3.48
CA THR A 48 6.07 -23.85 3.54
C THR A 48 6.16 -22.50 2.83
N GLY A 49 5.10 -22.11 2.09
CA GLY A 49 5.05 -20.93 1.24
C GLY A 49 5.72 -21.12 -0.12
N ALA A 50 6.01 -22.38 -0.51
CA ALA A 50 6.42 -22.67 -1.87
C ALA A 50 5.21 -22.65 -2.81
N PRO A 51 5.39 -22.33 -4.11
CA PRO A 51 4.30 -22.37 -5.08
C PRO A 51 3.68 -23.77 -5.17
N ASP A 52 2.36 -23.84 -5.04
CA ASP A 52 1.58 -25.09 -5.16
C ASP A 52 0.40 -24.88 -6.13
N GLY A 53 0.69 -24.93 -7.42
CA GLY A 53 -0.34 -24.88 -8.46
C GLY A 53 -0.97 -26.24 -8.76
N ALA A 54 -0.31 -27.33 -8.39
CA ALA A 54 -0.69 -28.71 -8.78
C ALA A 54 -2.04 -29.12 -8.21
N ALA A 55 -2.37 -28.70 -6.99
CA ALA A 55 -3.67 -28.98 -6.34
C ALA A 55 -4.87 -28.49 -7.17
N HIS A 56 -4.68 -27.50 -8.04
CA HIS A 56 -5.74 -26.89 -8.87
C HIS A 56 -5.43 -26.97 -10.37
N GLY A 57 -4.54 -27.89 -10.77
CA GLY A 57 -4.23 -28.18 -12.17
C GLY A 57 -3.43 -27.09 -12.89
N ALA A 58 -2.82 -26.16 -12.16
CA ALA A 58 -1.93 -25.15 -12.72
C ALA A 58 -0.46 -25.56 -12.57
N PRO A 59 0.43 -25.14 -13.47
CA PRO A 59 1.87 -25.25 -13.29
C PRO A 59 2.33 -24.54 -12.01
N ASP A 60 3.40 -25.03 -11.37
CA ASP A 60 3.96 -24.38 -10.20
C ASP A 60 4.32 -22.91 -10.49
N GLY A 61 3.87 -22.01 -9.62
CA GLY A 61 4.08 -20.57 -9.75
C GLY A 61 3.16 -19.86 -10.74
N ALA A 62 2.23 -20.57 -11.42
CA ALA A 62 1.21 -19.94 -12.24
C ALA A 62 -0.03 -19.54 -11.41
N PRO A 63 -0.64 -18.39 -11.68
CA PRO A 63 -1.85 -17.99 -10.98
C PRO A 63 -3.05 -18.84 -11.41
N VAL A 64 -3.87 -19.22 -10.43
CA VAL A 64 -5.17 -19.86 -10.65
C VAL A 64 -6.25 -18.78 -10.68
N ARG A 65 -7.13 -18.84 -11.67
CA ARG A 65 -8.30 -17.94 -11.73
C ARG A 65 -9.41 -18.48 -10.84
N ILE A 66 -9.85 -17.69 -9.92
CA ILE A 66 -10.91 -18.01 -8.96
C ILE A 66 -12.03 -16.97 -9.11
N ASP A 67 -13.27 -17.43 -9.27
CA ASP A 67 -14.43 -16.55 -9.30
C ASP A 67 -14.70 -15.98 -7.90
N LEU A 68 -15.06 -14.69 -7.85
CA LEU A 68 -15.37 -13.99 -6.61
C LEU A 68 -16.79 -14.31 -6.13
N ASP A 69 -17.09 -15.59 -5.89
CA ASP A 69 -18.22 -16.00 -5.07
C ASP A 69 -17.76 -16.06 -3.61
N ILE A 70 -17.57 -14.89 -3.04
CA ILE A 70 -17.02 -14.76 -1.70
C ILE A 70 -18.13 -14.85 -0.67
N PRO A 71 -17.97 -15.68 0.37
CA PRO A 71 -18.95 -15.80 1.45
C PRO A 71 -19.30 -14.44 2.07
N GLY A 72 -20.57 -14.26 2.46
CA GLY A 72 -21.08 -12.98 2.99
C GLY A 72 -20.28 -12.43 4.18
N HIS A 73 -19.74 -13.31 5.03
CA HIS A 73 -18.90 -12.89 6.16
C HIS A 73 -17.59 -12.19 5.75
N CYS A 74 -17.04 -12.53 4.58
CA CYS A 74 -15.86 -11.86 4.07
C CYS A 74 -16.16 -10.44 3.59
N GLN A 75 -17.41 -10.16 3.18
CA GLN A 75 -17.84 -8.84 2.74
C GLN A 75 -17.95 -7.84 3.88
N ASP A 76 -18.11 -8.32 5.11
CA ASP A 76 -18.12 -7.52 6.33
C ASP A 76 -16.73 -7.36 6.96
N SER A 77 -15.70 -8.01 6.40
CA SER A 77 -14.33 -7.92 6.90
C SER A 77 -13.69 -6.58 6.56
N GLU A 78 -12.75 -6.13 7.41
CA GLU A 78 -11.92 -4.95 7.15
C GLU A 78 -11.05 -5.10 5.89
N SER A 79 -10.82 -6.34 5.46
CA SER A 79 -10.06 -6.67 4.26
C SER A 79 -10.89 -6.64 2.96
N TRP A 80 -12.18 -6.32 3.02
CA TRP A 80 -13.03 -6.14 1.83
C TRP A 80 -12.92 -4.72 1.23
N PRO A 81 -12.93 -4.53 -0.11
CA PRO A 81 -12.82 -5.56 -1.15
C PRO A 81 -11.40 -6.11 -1.29
N PRO A 82 -11.23 -7.31 -1.89
CA PRO A 82 -9.91 -7.89 -2.15
C PRO A 82 -9.09 -7.01 -3.07
N VAL A 83 -7.78 -6.96 -2.82
CA VAL A 83 -6.82 -6.21 -3.62
C VAL A 83 -5.59 -7.06 -3.94
N VAL A 84 -4.80 -6.63 -4.90
CA VAL A 84 -3.53 -7.28 -5.23
C VAL A 84 -2.61 -7.30 -4.00
N GLY A 85 -2.04 -8.45 -3.71
CA GLY A 85 -1.18 -8.69 -2.55
C GLY A 85 -1.90 -9.18 -1.30
N ASP A 86 -3.24 -9.28 -1.30
CA ASP A 86 -3.96 -9.92 -0.20
C ASP A 86 -3.64 -11.41 -0.10
N TRP A 87 -3.57 -11.90 1.14
CA TRP A 87 -3.53 -13.32 1.43
C TRP A 87 -4.95 -13.86 1.60
N VAL A 88 -5.21 -15.04 1.06
CA VAL A 88 -6.50 -15.73 1.09
C VAL A 88 -6.32 -17.19 1.48
N GLY A 89 -7.33 -17.75 2.12
CA GLY A 89 -7.49 -19.19 2.26
C GLY A 89 -8.38 -19.71 1.13
N VAL A 90 -7.96 -20.79 0.47
CA VAL A 90 -8.66 -21.41 -0.66
C VAL A 90 -8.89 -22.88 -0.36
N ASP A 91 -10.10 -23.41 -0.60
CA ASP A 91 -10.41 -24.84 -0.44
C ASP A 91 -9.97 -25.67 -1.66
N ASP A 92 -10.06 -27.00 -1.53
CA ASP A 92 -9.74 -27.94 -2.62
C ASP A 92 -10.64 -27.77 -3.87
N ALA A 93 -11.80 -27.14 -3.74
CA ALA A 93 -12.71 -26.84 -4.84
C ALA A 93 -12.38 -25.50 -5.54
N GLY A 94 -11.42 -24.74 -5.03
CA GLY A 94 -11.02 -23.45 -5.58
C GLY A 94 -11.90 -22.27 -5.12
N HIS A 95 -12.57 -22.37 -3.97
CA HIS A 95 -13.33 -21.25 -3.42
C HIS A 95 -12.49 -20.48 -2.40
N ILE A 96 -12.61 -19.16 -2.39
CA ILE A 96 -12.02 -18.33 -1.36
C ILE A 96 -12.87 -18.44 -0.09
N LEU A 97 -12.24 -18.93 0.96
CA LEU A 97 -12.87 -19.11 2.27
C LEU A 97 -12.79 -17.85 3.12
N ASP A 98 -11.64 -17.15 3.06
CA ASP A 98 -11.40 -15.94 3.83
C ASP A 98 -10.32 -15.08 3.17
N ILE A 99 -10.36 -13.76 3.49
CA ILE A 99 -9.31 -12.79 3.16
C ILE A 99 -8.60 -12.45 4.47
N LEU A 100 -7.34 -12.82 4.56
CA LEU A 100 -6.57 -12.69 5.78
C LEU A 100 -6.29 -11.22 6.13
N PRO A 101 -6.11 -10.88 7.41
CA PRO A 101 -5.85 -9.51 7.84
C PRO A 101 -4.60 -8.92 7.18
N ARG A 102 -4.70 -7.72 6.65
CA ARG A 102 -3.58 -7.00 6.02
C ARG A 102 -2.58 -6.53 7.07
N ARG A 103 -1.28 -6.72 6.83
CA ARG A 103 -0.21 -6.14 7.66
C ARG A 103 0.07 -4.70 7.26
N THR A 104 0.12 -4.47 5.98
CA THR A 104 0.41 -3.19 5.35
C THR A 104 -0.51 -3.01 4.15
N TYR A 105 -0.87 -1.78 3.81
CA TYR A 105 -1.68 -1.53 2.62
C TYR A 105 -1.58 -0.07 2.18
N LEU A 106 -1.58 0.13 0.87
CA LEU A 106 -1.69 1.47 0.28
C LEU A 106 -3.15 1.78 -0.03
N THR A 107 -3.56 3.01 0.28
CA THR A 107 -4.89 3.52 -0.03
C THR A 107 -4.84 4.70 -0.99
N ARG A 108 -5.97 5.01 -1.59
CA ARG A 108 -6.21 6.28 -2.27
C ARG A 108 -7.53 6.86 -1.80
N PRO A 109 -7.67 8.20 -1.81
CA PRO A 109 -8.96 8.83 -1.60
C PRO A 109 -9.97 8.34 -2.64
N SER A 110 -11.13 7.88 -2.19
CA SER A 110 -12.22 7.53 -3.09
C SER A 110 -12.73 8.76 -3.84
N VAL A 111 -12.88 8.66 -5.17
CA VAL A 111 -13.53 9.68 -5.98
C VAL A 111 -15.03 9.48 -5.86
N GLY A 112 -15.72 10.27 -5.04
CA GLY A 112 -17.16 10.16 -4.90
C GLY A 112 -17.74 10.67 -3.58
N ARG A 113 -19.02 10.32 -3.33
CA ARG A 113 -19.79 10.81 -2.17
C ARG A 113 -19.41 10.16 -0.83
N ALA A 114 -18.78 9.01 -0.83
CA ALA A 114 -18.27 8.36 0.37
C ALA A 114 -16.76 8.66 0.48
N ALA A 115 -16.34 9.30 1.58
CA ALA A 115 -14.93 9.55 1.88
C ALA A 115 -14.27 8.27 2.44
N LEU A 116 -14.51 7.14 1.80
CA LEU A 116 -13.87 5.88 2.17
C LEU A 116 -12.54 5.79 1.44
N GLU A 117 -11.48 5.51 2.19
CA GLU A 117 -10.21 5.15 1.61
C GLU A 117 -10.37 3.86 0.82
N GLN A 118 -9.89 3.87 -0.41
CA GLN A 118 -9.93 2.68 -1.25
C GLN A 118 -8.57 2.01 -1.23
N PRO A 119 -8.44 0.79 -0.71
CA PRO A 119 -7.20 0.06 -0.77
C PRO A 119 -6.79 -0.17 -2.22
N ILE A 120 -5.49 -0.07 -2.46
CA ILE A 120 -4.89 -0.23 -3.80
C ILE A 120 -4.18 -1.56 -3.91
N CYS A 121 -3.37 -1.88 -2.92
CA CYS A 121 -2.62 -3.12 -2.78
C CYS A 121 -2.28 -3.34 -1.31
N ALA A 122 -1.94 -4.57 -0.94
CA ALA A 122 -1.74 -4.99 0.43
C ALA A 122 -0.49 -5.84 0.62
N ASN A 123 -0.09 -5.99 1.89
CA ASN A 123 1.04 -6.81 2.33
C ASN A 123 2.34 -6.43 1.61
N ILE A 124 2.64 -5.13 1.63
CA ILE A 124 3.80 -4.51 1.02
C ILE A 124 4.89 -4.41 2.09
N ASP A 125 6.11 -4.82 1.75
CA ASP A 125 7.26 -4.70 2.64
C ASP A 125 8.06 -3.41 2.37
N VAL A 126 8.19 -3.04 1.09
CA VAL A 126 8.98 -1.88 0.65
C VAL A 126 8.19 -0.99 -0.31
N VAL A 127 8.16 0.29 -0.02
CA VAL A 127 7.74 1.33 -0.99
C VAL A 127 8.99 1.93 -1.61
N LEU A 128 9.25 1.59 -2.87
CA LEU A 128 10.40 2.05 -3.63
C LEU A 128 10.06 3.40 -4.29
N ILE A 129 10.55 4.47 -3.69
CA ILE A 129 10.32 5.85 -4.13
C ILE A 129 11.32 6.18 -5.22
N VAL A 130 10.86 6.38 -6.44
CA VAL A 130 11.71 6.66 -7.61
C VAL A 130 11.65 8.13 -7.96
N GLU A 131 12.77 8.83 -7.81
CA GLU A 131 12.91 10.24 -8.13
C GLU A 131 14.15 10.46 -9.03
N PRO A 132 14.05 11.22 -10.13
CA PRO A 132 15.21 11.52 -10.94
C PRO A 132 16.01 12.67 -10.34
N VAL A 133 17.33 12.62 -10.44
CA VAL A 133 18.21 13.72 -10.03
C VAL A 133 18.17 14.88 -11.03
N VAL A 134 17.79 14.62 -12.29
CA VAL A 134 17.60 15.63 -13.33
C VAL A 134 16.22 15.46 -13.97
N PRO A 135 15.40 16.54 -14.02
CA PRO A 135 15.56 17.82 -13.31
C PRO A 135 15.64 17.63 -11.79
N ALA A 136 16.17 18.62 -11.06
CA ALA A 136 16.47 18.52 -9.63
C ALA A 136 15.39 17.79 -8.83
N ALA A 137 15.81 16.84 -8.01
CA ALA A 137 14.93 16.07 -7.13
C ALA A 137 14.18 16.99 -6.18
N SER A 138 12.92 16.66 -5.89
CA SER A 138 12.08 17.48 -5.01
C SER A 138 11.99 16.87 -3.62
N ARG A 139 12.64 17.47 -2.63
CA ARG A 139 12.57 17.05 -1.22
C ARG A 139 11.12 16.89 -0.75
N GLY A 140 10.28 17.88 -0.96
CA GLY A 140 8.89 17.82 -0.53
C GLY A 140 8.04 16.72 -1.22
N ARG A 141 8.43 16.25 -2.40
CA ARG A 141 7.79 15.09 -3.04
C ARG A 141 8.29 13.79 -2.45
N ILE A 142 9.58 13.67 -2.21
CA ILE A 142 10.19 12.51 -1.54
C ILE A 142 9.54 12.36 -0.15
N GLU A 143 9.53 13.40 0.66
CA GLU A 143 8.92 13.42 1.99
C GLU A 143 7.44 12.97 1.98
N ARG A 144 6.67 13.38 0.95
CA ARG A 144 5.28 12.89 0.78
C ARG A 144 5.19 11.40 0.52
N PHE A 145 6.09 10.84 -0.28
CA PHE A 145 6.11 9.39 -0.51
C PHE A 145 6.64 8.62 0.68
N VAL A 146 7.58 9.19 1.44
CA VAL A 146 8.04 8.63 2.71
C VAL A 146 6.90 8.56 3.72
N ALA A 147 6.16 9.66 3.90
CA ALA A 147 4.98 9.67 4.76
C ALA A 147 3.90 8.68 4.32
N LEU A 148 3.73 8.50 3.00
CA LEU A 148 2.84 7.48 2.46
C LEU A 148 3.30 6.06 2.83
N ALA A 149 4.59 5.78 2.74
CA ALA A 149 5.15 4.49 3.11
C ALA A 149 4.94 4.21 4.61
N HIS A 150 5.24 5.18 5.48
CA HIS A 150 4.98 5.06 6.91
C HIS A 150 3.49 4.84 7.21
N ALA A 151 2.59 5.62 6.60
CA ALA A 151 1.14 5.45 6.76
C ALA A 151 0.64 4.07 6.31
N SER A 152 1.31 3.44 5.35
CA SER A 152 0.98 2.09 4.90
C SER A 152 1.55 0.98 5.79
N GLY A 153 2.47 1.30 6.71
CA GLY A 153 3.25 0.35 7.49
C GLY A 153 4.42 -0.28 6.75
N ALA A 154 4.74 0.19 5.52
CA ALA A 154 5.85 -0.32 4.71
C ALA A 154 7.11 0.54 4.86
N ARG A 155 8.28 -0.06 4.56
CA ARG A 155 9.58 0.61 4.65
C ARG A 155 9.81 1.53 3.43
N PRO A 156 10.14 2.81 3.62
CA PRO A 156 10.46 3.72 2.53
C PRO A 156 11.90 3.52 2.05
N TRP A 157 12.09 3.23 0.78
CA TRP A 157 13.39 3.19 0.11
C TRP A 157 13.41 4.23 -1.02
N LEU A 158 14.48 5.02 -1.11
CA LEU A 158 14.65 6.03 -2.15
C LEU A 158 15.60 5.54 -3.23
N VAL A 159 15.12 5.54 -4.47
CA VAL A 159 15.93 5.29 -5.66
C VAL A 159 16.05 6.57 -6.47
N LEU A 160 17.24 7.13 -6.48
CA LEU A 160 17.60 8.29 -7.27
C LEU A 160 18.08 7.82 -8.65
N THR A 161 17.27 8.07 -9.68
CA THR A 161 17.58 7.68 -11.05
C THR A 161 18.34 8.77 -11.81
N LYS A 162 19.00 8.41 -12.90
CA LYS A 162 19.89 9.29 -13.70
C LYS A 162 21.06 9.84 -12.84
N ALA A 163 21.58 9.00 -11.96
CA ALA A 163 22.63 9.37 -11.02
C ALA A 163 23.95 9.71 -11.70
N ASP A 164 24.15 9.25 -12.93
CA ASP A 164 25.23 9.61 -13.83
C ASP A 164 25.31 11.12 -14.13
N LEU A 165 24.24 11.87 -13.86
CA LEU A 165 24.12 13.30 -14.13
C LEU A 165 24.26 14.18 -12.88
N ALA A 166 24.58 13.62 -11.69
CA ALA A 166 24.62 14.34 -10.43
C ALA A 166 25.89 14.09 -9.61
N ASN A 167 26.18 15.03 -8.70
CA ASN A 167 27.27 14.84 -7.74
C ASN A 167 26.76 13.93 -6.59
N PRO A 168 27.46 12.83 -6.24
CA PRO A 168 27.05 11.93 -5.17
C PRO A 168 26.84 12.60 -3.80
N ALA A 169 27.60 13.67 -3.48
CA ALA A 169 27.49 14.38 -2.23
C ALA A 169 26.10 15.04 -2.00
N ASP A 170 25.45 15.47 -3.10
CA ASP A 170 24.15 16.15 -3.05
C ASP A 170 22.98 15.18 -2.84
N LEU A 171 23.22 13.87 -2.91
CA LEU A 171 22.18 12.86 -2.97
C LEU A 171 21.79 12.31 -1.58
N GLN A 172 22.72 12.28 -0.62
CA GLN A 172 22.47 11.72 0.71
C GLN A 172 21.43 12.51 1.51
N GLU A 173 21.46 13.83 1.41
CA GLU A 173 20.51 14.70 2.12
C GLU A 173 19.06 14.58 1.63
N LEU A 174 18.84 13.98 0.45
CA LEU A 174 17.51 13.77 -0.09
C LEU A 174 16.77 12.60 0.57
N GLY A 175 17.49 11.70 1.21
CA GLY A 175 16.97 10.45 1.75
C GLY A 175 16.53 10.50 3.21
N GLU A 176 16.40 11.68 3.80
CA GLU A 176 15.92 11.80 5.17
C GLU A 176 14.55 11.13 5.35
N GLY A 177 14.47 10.24 6.36
CA GLY A 177 13.27 9.44 6.62
C GLY A 177 13.15 8.16 5.77
N CYS A 178 14.07 7.90 4.85
CA CYS A 178 14.18 6.63 4.13
C CYS A 178 15.08 5.65 4.89
N GLU A 179 14.74 4.35 4.84
CA GLU A 179 15.58 3.29 5.39
C GLU A 179 16.82 3.05 4.52
N GLU A 180 16.65 3.12 3.18
CA GLU A 180 17.73 2.95 2.21
C GLU A 180 17.67 4.04 1.14
N VAL A 181 18.85 4.45 0.67
CA VAL A 181 19.02 5.44 -0.40
C VAL A 181 20.00 4.90 -1.43
N LEU A 182 19.53 4.71 -2.65
CA LEU A 182 20.33 4.20 -3.75
C LEU A 182 20.32 5.18 -4.92
N ALA A 183 21.50 5.46 -5.47
CA ALA A 183 21.67 6.22 -6.69
C ALA A 183 22.08 5.26 -7.82
N LEU A 184 21.32 5.23 -8.91
CA LEU A 184 21.56 4.27 -10.00
C LEU A 184 21.10 4.80 -11.36
N ASP A 185 21.65 4.23 -12.42
CA ASP A 185 21.03 4.30 -13.75
C ASP A 185 20.06 3.11 -13.92
N ALA A 186 18.77 3.41 -14.04
CA ALA A 186 17.72 2.38 -14.20
C ALA A 186 17.88 1.53 -15.49
N ARG A 187 18.77 1.91 -16.41
CA ARG A 187 19.12 1.18 -17.63
C ARG A 187 20.36 0.30 -17.46
N SER A 188 21.13 0.53 -16.40
CA SER A 188 22.32 -0.25 -16.09
C SER A 188 21.93 -1.57 -15.42
N ALA A 189 22.18 -2.68 -16.09
CA ALA A 189 21.90 -4.00 -15.50
C ALA A 189 22.71 -4.24 -14.22
N ALA A 190 23.94 -3.72 -14.13
CA ALA A 190 24.79 -3.85 -12.95
C ALA A 190 24.22 -3.07 -11.75
N ASP A 191 23.74 -1.83 -11.98
CA ASP A 191 23.15 -1.03 -10.91
C ASP A 191 21.84 -1.65 -10.41
N VAL A 192 21.00 -2.16 -11.33
CA VAL A 192 19.76 -2.82 -10.98
C VAL A 192 20.02 -4.15 -10.28
N ALA A 193 21.06 -4.90 -10.65
CA ALA A 193 21.44 -6.14 -9.94
C ALA A 193 21.78 -5.86 -8.46
N ARG A 194 22.50 -4.78 -8.17
CA ARG A 194 22.77 -4.35 -6.79
C ARG A 194 21.49 -4.04 -6.00
N LEU A 195 20.51 -3.40 -6.64
CA LEU A 195 19.20 -3.17 -6.02
C LEU A 195 18.47 -4.50 -5.76
N VAL A 196 18.49 -5.42 -6.74
CA VAL A 196 17.86 -6.76 -6.64
C VAL A 196 18.42 -7.56 -5.46
N GLU A 197 19.74 -7.53 -5.23
CA GLU A 197 20.40 -8.22 -4.11
C GLU A 197 19.93 -7.71 -2.73
N LEU A 198 19.51 -6.46 -2.64
CA LEU A 198 19.03 -5.85 -1.40
C LEU A 198 17.52 -6.05 -1.18
N LEU A 199 16.76 -6.23 -2.27
CA LEU A 199 15.31 -6.33 -2.20
C LEU A 199 14.87 -7.71 -1.67
N SER A 200 13.90 -7.68 -0.77
CA SER A 200 13.20 -8.87 -0.29
C SER A 200 11.73 -8.55 0.01
N GLY A 201 10.87 -9.56 -0.01
CA GLY A 201 9.44 -9.40 0.24
C GLY A 201 8.70 -8.75 -0.94
N THR A 202 7.69 -7.97 -0.66
CA THR A 202 6.84 -7.34 -1.67
C THR A 202 7.17 -5.87 -1.85
N VAL A 203 7.42 -5.47 -3.07
CA VAL A 203 7.85 -4.14 -3.45
C VAL A 203 6.78 -3.43 -4.28
N VAL A 204 6.50 -2.18 -3.96
CA VAL A 204 5.67 -1.27 -4.78
C VAL A 204 6.52 -0.10 -5.25
N VAL A 205 6.47 0.21 -6.54
CA VAL A 205 7.24 1.31 -7.13
C VAL A 205 6.37 2.55 -7.25
N VAL A 206 6.76 3.64 -6.59
CA VAL A 206 6.07 4.93 -6.61
C VAL A 206 6.97 6.05 -7.11
N GLY A 207 6.40 7.19 -7.49
CA GLY A 207 7.15 8.37 -7.94
C GLY A 207 6.47 9.11 -9.10
N ARG A 208 7.01 10.28 -9.47
CA ARG A 208 6.44 11.12 -10.53
C ARG A 208 6.48 10.46 -11.92
N SER A 209 5.67 10.99 -12.84
CA SER A 209 5.78 10.63 -14.26
C SER A 209 7.15 11.04 -14.82
N GLY A 210 7.78 10.18 -15.60
CA GLY A 210 9.10 10.41 -16.16
C GLY A 210 10.28 10.22 -15.19
N ALA A 211 10.04 9.71 -13.98
CA ALA A 211 11.11 9.39 -13.02
C ALA A 211 11.92 8.13 -13.37
N GLY A 212 11.56 7.39 -14.40
CA GLY A 212 12.23 6.14 -14.75
C GLY A 212 11.59 4.90 -14.13
N LYS A 213 10.42 5.02 -13.46
CA LYS A 213 9.71 3.89 -12.83
C LYS A 213 9.51 2.71 -13.78
N SER A 214 8.90 2.95 -14.95
CA SER A 214 8.63 1.87 -15.90
C SER A 214 9.92 1.20 -16.40
N THR A 215 10.99 1.97 -16.60
CA THR A 215 12.31 1.42 -16.94
C THR A 215 12.82 0.54 -15.82
N LEU A 216 12.81 1.06 -14.58
CA LEU A 216 13.26 0.31 -13.40
C LEU A 216 12.39 -0.93 -13.18
N THR A 217 11.06 -0.81 -13.22
CA THR A 217 10.12 -1.93 -13.06
C THR A 217 10.37 -3.00 -14.14
N ASN A 218 10.52 -2.61 -15.41
CA ASN A 218 10.80 -3.56 -16.48
C ASN A 218 12.14 -4.28 -16.29
N THR A 219 13.16 -3.58 -15.81
CA THR A 219 14.47 -4.20 -15.55
C THR A 219 14.40 -5.12 -14.32
N LEU A 220 13.70 -4.72 -13.26
CA LEU A 220 13.41 -5.57 -12.11
C LEU A 220 12.63 -6.83 -12.52
N LEU A 221 11.57 -6.68 -13.32
CA LEU A 221 10.79 -7.79 -13.83
C LEU A 221 11.59 -8.68 -14.80
N GLY A 222 12.46 -8.10 -15.60
CA GLY A 222 13.39 -8.84 -16.48
C GLY A 222 14.39 -9.67 -15.67
N ALA A 223 14.87 -9.16 -14.55
CA ALA A 223 15.73 -9.88 -13.63
C ALA A 223 14.98 -11.00 -12.87
N THR A 224 13.64 -10.90 -12.75
CA THR A 224 12.81 -11.92 -12.07
C THR A 224 12.31 -13.01 -13.02
N GLN A 225 12.34 -12.81 -14.32
CA GLN A 225 11.80 -13.75 -15.32
C GLN A 225 12.59 -15.06 -15.48
N THR A 226 13.59 -15.34 -14.66
CA THR A 226 14.29 -16.63 -14.65
C THR A 226 13.48 -17.76 -13.99
N VAL A 227 12.35 -17.44 -13.35
CA VAL A 227 11.47 -18.43 -12.69
C VAL A 227 10.05 -18.34 -13.24
N GLY A 228 9.72 -19.22 -14.18
CA GLY A 228 8.37 -19.69 -14.49
C GLY A 228 7.37 -18.65 -15.06
N THR A 229 7.33 -18.60 -16.38
CA THR A 229 6.13 -18.46 -17.20
C THR A 229 4.94 -17.64 -16.68
N VAL A 230 4.82 -16.37 -17.07
CA VAL A 230 3.57 -15.85 -17.64
C VAL A 230 3.90 -14.59 -18.47
N ARG A 231 4.36 -14.74 -19.70
CA ARG A 231 4.24 -13.76 -20.77
C ARG A 231 4.61 -14.36 -22.13
N GLU A 232 3.87 -15.37 -22.57
CA GLU A 232 3.92 -15.77 -23.98
C GLU A 232 2.83 -15.14 -24.87
N SER A 233 2.01 -14.25 -24.35
CA SER A 233 0.92 -13.69 -25.17
C SER A 233 0.81 -12.17 -25.10
N ASP A 234 1.87 -11.37 -25.35
CA ASP A 234 1.65 -10.02 -25.88
C ASP A 234 2.95 -9.26 -26.19
N HIS A 235 3.84 -9.84 -27.01
CA HIS A 235 4.87 -9.06 -27.70
C HIS A 235 4.34 -8.44 -29.02
N LYS A 236 3.14 -7.83 -29.01
CA LYS A 236 2.71 -6.92 -30.09
C LYS A 236 1.97 -5.72 -29.52
N GLY A 237 2.72 -4.68 -29.27
CA GLY A 237 2.35 -3.27 -29.36
C GLY A 237 0.93 -2.90 -28.97
N ARG A 238 0.68 -2.67 -27.66
CA ARG A 238 -0.16 -1.59 -27.15
C ARG A 238 -0.21 -1.69 -25.62
N HIS A 239 0.33 -0.69 -24.92
CA HIS A 239 0.17 -0.54 -23.48
C HIS A 239 -1.31 -0.37 -23.11
N THR A 240 -2.01 -1.46 -22.84
CA THR A 240 -3.40 -1.47 -22.35
C THR A 240 -3.58 -2.38 -21.14
N THR A 241 -2.51 -2.62 -20.35
CA THR A 241 -2.68 -3.26 -19.04
C THR A 241 -3.18 -2.21 -18.06
N THR A 242 -4.49 -2.06 -17.93
CA THR A 242 -5.15 -1.16 -16.96
C THR A 242 -5.25 -1.77 -15.57
N GLY A 243 -4.78 -3.01 -15.38
CA GLY A 243 -4.85 -3.77 -14.13
C GLY A 243 -3.53 -3.74 -13.33
N ARG A 244 -3.64 -3.84 -12.01
CA ARG A 244 -2.50 -4.07 -11.11
C ARG A 244 -2.20 -5.55 -11.10
N GLN A 245 -0.90 -5.90 -11.07
CA GLN A 245 -0.46 -7.29 -11.00
C GLN A 245 0.68 -7.45 -10.01
N LEU A 246 0.66 -8.55 -9.27
CA LEU A 246 1.79 -9.04 -8.50
C LEU A 246 2.61 -9.94 -9.41
N VAL A 247 3.86 -9.59 -9.62
CA VAL A 247 4.82 -10.39 -10.39
C VAL A 247 5.90 -10.88 -9.44
N CYS A 248 6.09 -12.18 -9.41
CA CYS A 248 7.03 -12.82 -8.50
C CYS A 248 8.38 -13.00 -9.16
N GLY A 249 9.44 -12.76 -8.41
CA GLY A 249 10.81 -13.09 -8.71
C GLY A 249 11.36 -14.15 -7.76
N GLU A 250 12.66 -14.36 -7.81
CA GLU A 250 13.32 -15.38 -6.98
C GLU A 250 13.38 -14.96 -5.50
N HIS A 251 13.58 -13.66 -5.21
CA HIS A 251 13.80 -13.17 -3.84
C HIS A 251 12.76 -12.12 -3.40
N PHE A 252 12.01 -11.54 -4.32
CA PHE A 252 11.02 -10.53 -4.04
C PHE A 252 9.89 -10.57 -5.07
N ALA A 253 8.76 -9.96 -4.72
CA ALA A 253 7.65 -9.75 -5.63
C ALA A 253 7.45 -8.25 -5.88
N VAL A 254 7.05 -7.89 -7.10
CA VAL A 254 6.72 -6.49 -7.45
C VAL A 254 5.24 -6.37 -7.74
N ILE A 255 4.57 -5.43 -7.10
CA ILE A 255 3.23 -5.03 -7.50
C ILE A 255 3.37 -3.89 -8.51
N ASP A 256 3.10 -4.22 -9.79
CA ASP A 256 3.02 -3.18 -10.82
C ASP A 256 1.69 -2.44 -10.70
N THR A 257 1.79 -1.15 -10.43
CA THR A 257 0.63 -0.27 -10.25
C THR A 257 0.60 0.79 -11.35
N PRO A 258 0.05 0.47 -12.54
CA PRO A 258 -0.14 1.49 -13.57
C PRO A 258 -0.99 2.62 -13.02
N GLY A 259 -0.45 3.84 -13.04
CA GLY A 259 -1.22 5.02 -12.64
C GLY A 259 -1.21 5.40 -11.15
N VAL A 260 -0.28 4.91 -10.34
CA VAL A 260 0.02 5.43 -8.97
C VAL A 260 0.48 6.92 -8.99
N ARG A 261 0.07 7.65 -10.03
CA ARG A 261 0.34 9.10 -10.19
C ARG A 261 -0.43 9.96 -9.20
N ALA A 262 -1.48 9.44 -8.59
CA ALA A 262 -2.36 10.15 -7.68
C ALA A 262 -2.52 9.39 -6.36
N LEU A 263 -1.40 9.03 -5.74
CA LEU A 263 -1.42 8.69 -4.32
C LEU A 263 -1.58 10.02 -3.56
N GLY A 264 -2.81 10.53 -3.56
CA GLY A 264 -3.27 11.42 -2.51
C GLY A 264 -3.67 10.55 -1.34
N ALA A 265 -2.72 9.78 -0.80
CA ALA A 265 -2.98 9.03 0.40
C ALA A 265 -3.36 10.03 1.48
N THR A 266 -4.33 9.66 2.26
CA THR A 266 -4.60 10.35 3.52
C THR A 266 -3.43 10.03 4.42
N MET A 267 -2.41 10.88 4.38
CA MET A 267 -1.29 10.80 5.32
C MET A 267 -1.86 11.17 6.67
N ASP A 268 -1.72 10.29 7.63
CA ASP A 268 -2.04 10.63 9.01
C ASP A 268 -0.91 11.46 9.63
N THR A 269 -1.21 12.12 10.73
CA THR A 269 -0.26 12.99 11.42
C THR A 269 0.91 12.22 12.02
N GLU A 270 0.73 10.94 12.34
CA GLU A 270 1.77 10.08 12.90
C GLU A 270 2.80 9.70 11.84
N ALA A 271 2.36 9.28 10.66
CA ALA A 271 3.25 8.98 9.53
C ALA A 271 4.06 10.21 9.09
N ILE A 272 3.46 11.41 9.16
CA ILE A 272 4.20 12.65 8.91
C ILE A 272 5.24 12.87 10.02
N ALA A 273 4.88 12.67 11.30
CA ALA A 273 5.83 12.82 12.40
C ALA A 273 7.00 11.83 12.31
N ASP A 274 6.77 10.61 11.81
CA ASP A 274 7.83 9.62 11.58
C ASP A 274 8.74 10.02 10.41
N THR A 275 8.18 10.62 9.37
CA THR A 275 8.94 11.17 8.24
C THR A 275 9.87 12.32 8.66
N PHE A 276 9.44 13.11 9.64
CA PHE A 276 10.19 14.23 10.21
C PHE A 276 10.63 13.92 11.65
N ALA A 277 11.28 12.79 11.84
CA ALA A 277 11.70 12.31 13.16
C ALA A 277 12.65 13.28 13.88
N ASP A 278 13.45 14.03 13.13
CA ASP A 278 14.30 15.12 13.62
C ASP A 278 13.46 16.25 14.26
N ILE A 279 12.40 16.69 13.61
CA ILE A 279 11.47 17.70 14.15
C ILE A 279 10.72 17.14 15.36
N ARG A 280 10.26 15.88 15.29
CA ARG A 280 9.60 15.19 16.40
C ARG A 280 10.51 15.12 17.63
N ALA A 281 11.79 14.81 17.45
CA ALA A 281 12.76 14.78 18.54
C ALA A 281 12.93 16.16 19.19
N LEU A 282 13.09 17.23 18.40
CA LEU A 282 13.17 18.62 18.89
C LEU A 282 11.88 19.04 19.60
N ALA A 283 10.72 18.62 19.12
CA ALA A 283 9.41 18.98 19.68
C ALA A 283 9.24 18.52 21.14
N THR A 284 9.93 17.46 21.56
CA THR A 284 9.92 17.00 22.97
C THR A 284 10.48 18.03 23.95
N SER A 285 11.30 18.98 23.47
CA SER A 285 11.91 20.04 24.25
C SER A 285 11.15 21.37 24.19
N CYS A 286 9.99 21.43 23.51
CA CYS A 286 9.16 22.63 23.49
C CYS A 286 8.55 22.91 24.86
N HIS A 287 8.37 24.18 25.20
CA HIS A 287 7.77 24.60 26.47
C HIS A 287 6.31 24.09 26.61
N PHE A 288 5.55 24.06 25.52
CA PHE A 288 4.16 23.57 25.52
C PHE A 288 4.07 22.18 24.88
N ALA A 289 3.39 21.25 25.54
CA ALA A 289 3.18 19.89 25.03
C ALA A 289 2.36 19.83 23.72
N ASN A 290 1.54 20.86 23.45
CA ASN A 290 0.74 20.99 22.24
C ASN A 290 1.25 22.11 21.32
N CYS A 291 2.57 22.35 21.32
CA CYS A 291 3.20 23.37 20.49
C CYS A 291 2.96 23.09 19.01
N SER A 292 2.42 24.06 18.28
CA SER A 292 2.21 23.98 16.84
C SER A 292 3.45 24.37 16.02
N HIS A 293 4.52 24.80 16.71
CA HIS A 293 5.78 25.32 16.12
C HIS A 293 5.56 26.56 15.23
N GLY A 294 4.46 27.24 15.44
CA GLY A 294 4.11 28.49 14.75
C GLY A 294 4.79 29.73 15.34
N SER A 295 4.19 30.33 16.38
CA SER A 295 4.68 31.56 17.04
C SER A 295 4.76 31.45 18.56
N GLU A 296 4.63 30.24 19.09
CA GLU A 296 4.64 29.98 20.53
C GLU A 296 6.02 30.31 21.15
N PRO A 297 6.07 31.01 22.30
CA PRO A 297 7.32 31.29 22.98
C PRO A 297 7.92 30.00 23.57
N GLY A 298 9.26 29.86 23.52
CA GLY A 298 9.97 28.68 24.01
C GLY A 298 9.75 27.44 23.11
N CYS A 299 9.60 27.64 21.82
CA CYS A 299 9.52 26.57 20.85
C CYS A 299 10.92 26.11 20.43
N ALA A 300 11.34 24.92 20.90
CA ALA A 300 12.67 24.36 20.60
C ALA A 300 12.90 24.11 19.10
N VAL A 301 11.84 23.79 18.35
CA VAL A 301 11.94 23.58 16.91
C VAL A 301 12.28 24.89 16.18
N ARG A 302 11.68 26.01 16.58
CA ARG A 302 11.99 27.33 16.00
C ARG A 302 13.36 27.83 16.42
N ASP A 303 13.76 27.55 17.67
CA ASP A 303 15.10 27.90 18.16
C ASP A 303 16.17 27.15 17.38
N ALA A 304 15.91 25.87 17.03
CA ALA A 304 16.77 25.07 16.15
C ALA A 304 16.86 25.67 14.73
N CYS A 305 15.76 26.18 14.17
CA CYS A 305 15.80 26.91 12.89
C CYS A 305 16.59 28.22 13.00
N ALA A 306 16.40 28.98 14.07
CA ALA A 306 17.09 30.24 14.29
C ALA A 306 18.62 30.07 14.48
N SER A 307 19.05 28.97 15.06
CA SER A 307 20.45 28.61 15.20
C SER A 307 21.09 27.92 13.99
N GLY A 308 20.27 27.57 12.96
CA GLY A 308 20.73 26.82 11.79
C GLY A 308 20.89 25.31 12.01
N ALA A 309 20.46 24.78 13.18
CA ALA A 309 20.50 23.35 13.47
C ALA A 309 19.39 22.56 12.74
N LEU A 310 18.32 23.25 12.32
CA LEU A 310 17.24 22.70 11.49
C LEU A 310 17.05 23.60 10.27
N ASP A 311 16.91 23.01 9.08
CA ASP A 311 16.56 23.73 7.86
C ASP A 311 15.14 24.33 7.96
N ALA A 312 15.03 25.65 7.78
CA ALA A 312 13.76 26.35 7.85
C ALA A 312 12.75 25.88 6.78
N ASP A 313 13.24 25.54 5.57
CA ASP A 313 12.40 25.01 4.50
C ASP A 313 11.85 23.60 4.87
N ARG A 314 12.62 22.81 5.62
CA ARG A 314 12.16 21.52 6.13
C ARG A 314 11.03 21.69 7.14
N LEU A 315 11.15 22.63 8.07
CA LEU A 315 10.05 22.95 9.00
C LEU A 315 8.81 23.44 8.24
N GLU A 316 8.97 24.29 7.22
CA GLU A 316 7.84 24.77 6.43
C GLU A 316 7.12 23.61 5.71
N ARG A 317 7.87 22.65 5.14
CA ARG A 317 7.30 21.46 4.50
C ARG A 317 6.53 20.59 5.49
N TYR A 318 7.10 20.36 6.68
CA TYR A 318 6.43 19.66 7.78
C TYR A 318 5.10 20.31 8.15
N LEU A 319 5.09 21.61 8.47
CA LEU A 319 3.89 22.35 8.88
C LEU A 319 2.81 22.34 7.77
N ARG A 320 3.23 22.43 6.51
CA ARG A 320 2.31 22.36 5.36
C ARG A 320 1.66 20.98 5.26
N MET A 321 2.42 19.90 5.43
CA MET A 321 1.90 18.53 5.39
C MET A 321 0.97 18.25 6.57
N MET A 322 1.31 18.68 7.78
CA MET A 322 0.47 18.57 8.97
C MET A 322 -0.87 19.29 8.78
N ALA A 323 -0.84 20.53 8.30
CA ALA A 323 -2.07 21.30 8.02
C ALA A 323 -2.93 20.64 6.93
N GLU A 324 -2.34 20.05 5.90
CA GLU A 324 -3.05 19.29 4.86
C GLU A 324 -3.73 18.04 5.44
N ALA A 325 -3.02 17.25 6.23
CA ALA A 325 -3.54 16.06 6.89
C ALA A 325 -4.73 16.40 7.81
N GLU A 326 -4.61 17.44 8.60
CA GLU A 326 -5.65 17.88 9.52
C GLU A 326 -6.91 18.38 8.80
N ARG A 327 -6.75 19.12 7.71
CA ARG A 327 -7.87 19.53 6.84
C ARG A 327 -8.58 18.33 6.21
N LEU A 328 -7.84 17.31 5.77
CA LEU A 328 -8.41 16.10 5.20
C LEU A 328 -9.17 15.31 6.27
N ARG A 329 -8.59 15.12 7.46
CA ARG A 329 -9.22 14.47 8.61
C ARG A 329 -10.52 15.19 9.02
N SER A 330 -10.50 16.49 9.13
CA SER A 330 -11.68 17.30 9.48
C SER A 330 -12.81 17.15 8.44
N ARG A 331 -12.45 17.12 7.15
CA ARG A 331 -13.42 16.90 6.05
C ARG A 331 -14.00 15.49 6.08
N SER A 332 -13.18 14.48 6.37
CA SER A 332 -13.61 13.08 6.51
C SER A 332 -14.59 12.95 7.67
N ASN A 333 -14.26 13.45 8.85
CA ASN A 333 -15.12 13.40 10.04
C ASN A 333 -16.47 14.11 9.80
N ALA A 334 -16.47 15.29 9.19
CA ALA A 334 -17.71 16.02 8.87
C ALA A 334 -18.59 15.25 7.85
N ARG A 335 -17.99 14.52 6.92
CA ARG A 335 -18.74 13.69 5.96
C ARG A 335 -19.31 12.43 6.61
N THR A 336 -18.54 11.76 7.48
CA THR A 336 -18.98 10.59 8.24
C THR A 336 -20.17 10.95 9.13
N ALA A 337 -20.09 12.04 9.89
CA ALA A 337 -21.19 12.56 10.69
C ALA A 337 -22.46 12.78 9.87
N ARG A 338 -22.35 13.47 8.74
CA ARG A 338 -23.50 13.70 7.83
C ARG A 338 -24.06 12.42 7.22
N SER A 339 -23.23 11.40 7.00
CA SER A 339 -23.69 10.08 6.51
C SER A 339 -24.49 9.34 7.60
N GLN A 340 -23.98 9.34 8.82
CA GLN A 340 -24.66 8.75 9.98
C GLN A 340 -26.00 9.42 10.25
N ASP A 341 -26.09 10.74 10.22
CA ASP A 341 -27.34 11.49 10.36
C ASP A 341 -28.38 11.13 9.29
N ARG A 342 -27.92 10.93 8.04
CA ARG A 342 -28.82 10.50 6.95
C ARG A 342 -29.32 9.06 7.13
N HIS A 343 -28.46 8.15 7.62
CA HIS A 343 -28.86 6.77 7.92
C HIS A 343 -29.86 6.75 9.07
N ALA A 344 -29.59 7.43 10.18
CA ALA A 344 -30.50 7.55 11.31
C ALA A 344 -31.86 8.16 10.91
N SER A 345 -31.85 9.19 10.04
CA SER A 345 -33.06 9.80 9.51
C SER A 345 -33.89 8.85 8.63
N LYS A 346 -33.24 8.02 7.81
CA LYS A 346 -33.92 6.99 6.99
C LYS A 346 -34.51 5.88 7.85
N GLU A 347 -33.79 5.41 8.86
CA GLU A 347 -34.29 4.40 9.79
C GLU A 347 -35.49 4.92 10.60
N ASN A 348 -35.43 6.14 11.12
CA ASN A 348 -36.54 6.78 11.78
C ASN A 348 -37.78 6.92 10.89
N THR A 349 -37.56 7.24 9.60
CA THR A 349 -38.66 7.36 8.61
C THR A 349 -39.25 5.99 8.29
N ARG A 350 -38.42 4.94 8.21
CA ARG A 350 -38.86 3.57 7.99
C ARG A 350 -39.64 3.03 9.19
N GLY A 351 -39.15 3.24 10.39
CA GLY A 351 -39.84 2.87 11.63
C GLY A 351 -41.19 3.58 11.82
N ARG A 352 -41.25 4.89 11.48
CA ARG A 352 -42.55 5.62 11.51
C ARG A 352 -43.55 5.08 10.48
N ARG A 353 -43.12 4.72 9.27
CA ARG A 353 -43.99 4.10 8.24
C ARG A 353 -44.50 2.71 8.70
N GLU A 354 -43.66 1.91 9.33
CA GLU A 354 -43.99 0.59 9.83
C GLU A 354 -44.99 0.64 11.01
N THR A 355 -44.77 1.59 11.91
CA THR A 355 -45.71 1.87 13.04
C THR A 355 -47.07 2.37 12.56
N MET A 356 -47.11 3.22 11.52
CA MET A 356 -48.37 3.64 10.89
C MET A 356 -49.09 2.50 10.18
N ARG A 357 -48.35 1.59 9.54
CA ARG A 357 -48.93 0.41 8.86
C ARG A 357 -49.51 -0.58 9.84
N LEU A 358 -48.92 -0.77 11.01
CA LEU A 358 -49.40 -1.62 12.08
C LEU A 358 -50.62 -1.02 12.77
N LYS A 359 -50.67 0.30 13.00
CA LYS A 359 -51.85 0.99 13.54
C LYS A 359 -53.02 1.05 12.58
N GLY A 360 -52.78 1.03 11.25
CA GLY A 360 -53.84 0.96 10.24
C GLY A 360 -54.51 -0.41 10.11
N LYS A 361 -53.81 -1.51 10.47
CA LYS A 361 -54.35 -2.87 10.45
C LYS A 361 -55.22 -3.22 11.66
N ASN A 362 -55.13 -2.47 12.77
CA ASN A 362 -55.94 -2.71 13.99
C ASN A 362 -57.24 -1.88 14.03
N ARG A 363 -57.62 -1.21 12.93
CA ARG A 363 -58.87 -0.41 12.86
C ARG A 363 -59.81 -0.89 11.73
N GLY A 364 -59.65 -2.14 11.25
CA GLY A 364 -60.55 -2.76 10.30
C GLY A 364 -61.22 -3.98 10.87
#